data_ee69228f25c004dc2ebfa771b0ae7de7
#
_entry.id   ee69228f25c004dc2ebfa771b0ae7de7
#
_cell.length_a   1.000
_cell.length_b   1.000
_cell.length_c   1.000
_cell.angle_alpha   90.00
_cell.angle_beta   90.00
_cell.angle_gamma   90.00
#
_symmetry.space_group_name_H-M   'P 1'
#
loop_
_entity.id
_entity.type
_entity.pdbx_description
1 polymer ?
#
loop_
_entity_poly.entity_id
_entity_poly.type
_entity_poly.pdbx_seq_one_letter_code
_entity_poly.pdbx_strand_id
1 'polypeptide(L)'
;MPWKEVRPMDEKILFIADHLRETDCFSRLCERYGVSRKTGYKWVARYRQTGAEGLEEQSRRPRRAAGETPYAVQQAILELRHDRPGSPGPKKIQALLTSRFDAELIPSKTTIYNILKRAGQIDPQRRVRRVKGVQHSLKSATQPNELWSADYKGQFKTRNGRWCYPLTVMDHASRYLLVCHGLPGTRFNETQAIFEQAFRHYGLPERLRTDNGVPFASLGVGGLSQLSVWWIRLGILPERITPGRPQQNGRHERMHRTLKQTISHPPAANLKAQQIQLDGFRTHYNDQRPHEGLAQQSPSTCYTPSLRSYPARLPDLEYPGYFERQRVSQNGLIYWRALRVYIGYLLAGEWVGMEPVADGLWDVYFGPVRIGGFDERETKGQRNDYLTLKL
;
A
#
# COMPACT_ATOMS: atom_id res chain seq x y z
N MET A 1 -58.66 11.20 -22.73
CA MET A 1 -57.79 10.51 -23.69
C MET A 1 -56.40 10.99 -23.49
N PRO A 2 -55.37 10.16 -23.27
CA PRO A 2 -54.03 10.64 -23.15
C PRO A 2 -53.56 11.15 -24.49
N TRP A 3 -52.91 12.33 -24.50
CA TRP A 3 -52.33 12.97 -25.66
C TRP A 3 -51.26 12.02 -26.23
N LYS A 4 -51.28 11.75 -27.53
CA LYS A 4 -50.19 10.99 -28.20
C LYS A 4 -48.96 11.87 -28.15
N GLU A 5 -47.91 11.42 -27.47
CA GLU A 5 -46.57 11.99 -27.61
C GLU A 5 -46.10 11.72 -29.06
N VAL A 6 -46.10 12.76 -29.90
CA VAL A 6 -45.60 12.66 -31.27
C VAL A 6 -44.08 12.71 -31.17
N ARG A 7 -43.41 11.67 -31.61
CA ARG A 7 -41.95 11.65 -31.65
C ARG A 7 -41.43 12.67 -32.68
N PRO A 8 -40.34 13.39 -32.40
CA PRO A 8 -39.77 14.36 -33.34
C PRO A 8 -39.49 13.77 -34.77
N MET A 9 -39.25 12.48 -34.87
CA MET A 9 -39.05 11.79 -36.14
C MET A 9 -40.34 11.64 -36.90
N ASP A 10 -41.46 11.38 -36.25
CA ASP A 10 -42.78 11.26 -36.88
C ASP A 10 -43.24 12.60 -37.47
N GLU A 11 -42.99 13.70 -36.77
CA GLU A 11 -43.28 15.06 -37.28
C GLU A 11 -42.46 15.40 -38.53
N LYS A 12 -41.17 15.00 -38.57
CA LYS A 12 -40.33 15.19 -39.74
C LYS A 12 -40.83 14.40 -40.94
N ILE A 13 -41.27 13.16 -40.72
CA ILE A 13 -41.83 12.31 -41.75
C ILE A 13 -43.12 12.89 -42.29
N LEU A 14 -44.04 13.36 -41.44
CA LEU A 14 -45.29 14.01 -41.84
C LEU A 14 -45.01 15.30 -42.61
N PHE A 15 -44.08 16.13 -42.15
CA PHE A 15 -43.65 17.33 -42.85
C PHE A 15 -43.18 17.04 -44.28
N ILE A 16 -42.34 15.99 -44.45
CA ILE A 16 -41.86 15.57 -45.77
C ILE A 16 -43.00 15.01 -46.65
N ALA A 17 -43.89 14.20 -46.06
CA ALA A 17 -45.05 13.66 -46.77
C ALA A 17 -45.99 14.76 -47.27
N ASP A 18 -46.29 15.77 -46.47
CA ASP A 18 -47.12 16.89 -46.85
C ASP A 18 -46.41 17.79 -47.88
N HIS A 19 -45.10 17.94 -47.82
CA HIS A 19 -44.32 18.65 -48.85
C HIS A 19 -44.36 17.92 -50.19
N LEU A 20 -44.22 16.59 -50.20
CA LEU A 20 -44.25 15.81 -51.44
C LEU A 20 -45.65 15.72 -52.07
N ARG A 21 -46.70 15.89 -51.26
CA ARG A 21 -48.11 15.95 -51.73
C ARG A 21 -48.53 17.32 -52.19
N GLU A 22 -47.67 18.35 -52.05
CA GLU A 22 -47.91 19.73 -52.40
C GLU A 22 -49.19 20.31 -51.73
N THR A 23 -49.50 19.86 -50.52
CA THR A 23 -50.74 20.21 -49.80
C THR A 23 -50.87 21.69 -49.49
N ASP A 24 -49.73 22.41 -49.35
CA ASP A 24 -49.65 23.82 -49.04
C ASP A 24 -48.39 24.46 -49.63
N CYS A 25 -48.39 25.82 -49.75
CA CYS A 25 -47.11 26.46 -50.09
C CYS A 25 -46.07 26.26 -48.99
N PHE A 26 -44.78 26.14 -49.34
CA PHE A 26 -43.71 25.78 -48.43
C PHE A 26 -43.64 26.64 -47.17
N SER A 27 -43.96 27.92 -47.28
CA SER A 27 -44.00 28.86 -46.13
C SER A 27 -45.07 28.49 -45.11
N ARG A 28 -46.30 28.21 -45.55
CA ARG A 28 -47.40 27.77 -44.70
C ARG A 28 -47.16 26.41 -44.10
N LEU A 29 -46.53 25.50 -44.86
CA LEU A 29 -46.13 24.19 -44.36
C LEU A 29 -45.13 24.34 -43.18
N CYS A 30 -44.11 25.19 -43.33
CA CYS A 30 -43.19 25.47 -42.25
C CYS A 30 -43.85 26.08 -41.01
N GLU A 31 -44.77 26.98 -41.16
CA GLU A 31 -45.55 27.59 -40.08
C GLU A 31 -46.39 26.51 -39.34
N ARG A 32 -47.07 25.67 -40.08
CA ARG A 32 -47.89 24.57 -39.54
C ARG A 32 -47.13 23.60 -38.68
N TYR A 33 -45.86 23.30 -39.05
CA TYR A 33 -44.97 22.41 -38.29
C TYR A 33 -44.04 23.18 -37.30
N GLY A 34 -44.22 24.48 -37.16
CA GLY A 34 -43.44 25.30 -36.25
C GLY A 34 -41.94 25.36 -36.53
N VAL A 35 -41.52 25.18 -37.81
CA VAL A 35 -40.11 25.19 -38.18
C VAL A 35 -39.78 26.37 -39.10
N SER A 36 -38.55 26.89 -39.00
CA SER A 36 -38.11 27.92 -39.92
C SER A 36 -37.96 27.35 -41.35
N ARG A 37 -38.18 28.21 -42.38
CA ARG A 37 -37.97 27.81 -43.79
C ARG A 37 -36.59 27.21 -44.03
N LYS A 38 -35.55 27.75 -43.41
CA LYS A 38 -34.18 27.19 -43.47
C LYS A 38 -34.10 25.75 -42.92
N THR A 39 -34.81 25.48 -41.83
CA THR A 39 -34.90 24.14 -41.25
C THR A 39 -35.70 23.19 -42.15
N GLY A 40 -36.82 23.67 -42.72
CA GLY A 40 -37.61 22.91 -43.66
C GLY A 40 -36.80 22.49 -44.92
N TYR A 41 -36.13 23.43 -45.56
CA TYR A 41 -35.26 23.12 -46.71
C TYR A 41 -34.13 22.16 -46.37
N LYS A 42 -33.53 22.27 -45.18
CA LYS A 42 -32.51 21.33 -44.67
C LYS A 42 -33.05 19.90 -44.61
N TRP A 43 -34.25 19.70 -44.09
CA TRP A 43 -34.85 18.38 -43.99
C TRP A 43 -35.26 17.82 -45.36
N VAL A 44 -35.82 18.64 -46.23
CA VAL A 44 -36.15 18.23 -47.61
C VAL A 44 -34.89 17.83 -48.39
N ALA A 45 -33.81 18.60 -48.27
CA ALA A 45 -32.55 18.28 -48.93
C ALA A 45 -31.95 16.95 -48.42
N ARG A 46 -31.99 16.71 -47.12
CA ARG A 46 -31.50 15.44 -46.51
C ARG A 46 -32.35 14.26 -46.97
N TYR A 47 -33.66 14.42 -47.00
CA TYR A 47 -34.55 13.35 -47.45
C TYR A 47 -34.32 13.04 -48.93
N ARG A 48 -34.09 14.02 -49.80
CA ARG A 48 -33.76 13.80 -51.20
C ARG A 48 -32.44 13.10 -51.41
N GLN A 49 -31.46 13.27 -50.51
CA GLN A 49 -30.14 12.64 -50.61
C GLN A 49 -30.10 11.20 -50.08
N THR A 50 -30.72 10.92 -48.95
CA THR A 50 -30.58 9.64 -48.21
C THR A 50 -31.91 9.04 -47.78
N GLY A 51 -33.05 9.53 -48.25
CA GLY A 51 -34.36 9.01 -47.86
C GLY A 51 -34.72 9.27 -46.39
N ALA A 52 -35.48 8.39 -45.79
CA ALA A 52 -35.91 8.50 -44.40
C ALA A 52 -34.76 8.55 -43.38
N GLU A 53 -33.65 7.90 -43.68
CA GLU A 53 -32.43 7.93 -42.83
C GLU A 53 -31.86 9.34 -42.72
N GLY A 54 -32.02 10.20 -43.73
CA GLY A 54 -31.61 11.59 -43.71
C GLY A 54 -32.35 12.47 -42.68
N LEU A 55 -33.47 12.00 -42.14
CA LEU A 55 -34.24 12.68 -41.11
C LEU A 55 -33.73 12.42 -39.71
N GLU A 56 -32.81 11.49 -39.53
CA GLU A 56 -32.15 11.26 -38.24
C GLU A 56 -31.25 12.43 -37.86
N GLU A 57 -31.14 12.66 -36.53
CA GLU A 57 -30.24 13.69 -35.98
C GLU A 57 -28.80 13.29 -36.16
N GLN A 58 -28.07 14.00 -37.00
CA GLN A 58 -26.63 13.77 -37.16
C GLN A 58 -25.85 14.35 -35.99
N SER A 59 -24.81 13.68 -35.53
CA SER A 59 -23.92 14.17 -34.48
C SER A 59 -23.38 15.57 -34.85
N ARG A 60 -23.53 16.53 -33.97
CA ARG A 60 -22.98 17.89 -34.10
C ARG A 60 -21.51 17.98 -33.74
N ARG A 61 -20.87 16.84 -33.37
CA ARG A 61 -19.44 16.81 -33.05
C ARG A 61 -18.60 17.07 -34.31
N PRO A 62 -17.56 17.90 -34.21
CA PRO A 62 -16.60 18.06 -35.28
C PRO A 62 -16.02 16.69 -35.70
N ARG A 63 -15.89 16.43 -36.99
CA ARG A 63 -15.28 15.18 -37.48
C ARG A 63 -13.82 15.04 -37.08
N ARG A 64 -13.13 16.15 -36.79
CA ARG A 64 -11.79 16.21 -36.16
C ARG A 64 -11.89 17.17 -35.00
N ALA A 65 -11.71 16.65 -33.76
CA ALA A 65 -11.59 17.49 -32.58
C ALA A 65 -10.13 18.00 -32.50
N ALA A 66 -9.97 19.33 -32.53
CA ALA A 66 -8.67 19.94 -32.24
C ALA A 66 -8.23 19.47 -30.86
N GLY A 67 -7.01 18.89 -30.72
CA GLY A 67 -6.47 18.36 -29.49
C GLY A 67 -6.83 16.90 -29.20
N GLU A 68 -7.23 16.11 -30.20
CA GLU A 68 -7.39 14.66 -30.02
C GLU A 68 -6.03 14.01 -29.75
N THR A 69 -5.98 13.19 -28.68
CA THR A 69 -4.76 12.45 -28.31
C THR A 69 -4.34 11.53 -29.47
N PRO A 70 -3.08 11.55 -29.93
CA PRO A 70 -2.60 10.70 -31.02
C PRO A 70 -2.88 9.22 -30.76
N TYR A 71 -3.21 8.47 -31.80
CA TYR A 71 -3.55 7.05 -31.71
C TYR A 71 -2.45 6.22 -31.03
N ALA A 72 -1.17 6.48 -31.34
CA ALA A 72 -0.03 5.81 -30.71
C ALA A 72 -0.01 6.00 -29.20
N VAL A 73 -0.33 7.21 -28.71
CA VAL A 73 -0.42 7.50 -27.27
C VAL A 73 -1.63 6.80 -26.64
N GLN A 74 -2.77 6.73 -27.34
CA GLN A 74 -3.94 5.99 -26.85
C GLN A 74 -3.65 4.50 -26.71
N GLN A 75 -2.97 3.88 -27.67
CA GLN A 75 -2.55 2.48 -27.60
C GLN A 75 -1.57 2.25 -26.44
N ALA A 76 -0.57 3.09 -26.28
CA ALA A 76 0.37 3.01 -25.16
C ALA A 76 -0.33 3.12 -23.79
N ILE A 77 -1.39 3.93 -23.68
CA ILE A 77 -2.21 4.01 -22.45
C ILE A 77 -2.89 2.67 -22.14
N LEU A 78 -3.44 2.01 -23.14
CA LEU A 78 -4.13 0.73 -23.01
C LEU A 78 -3.15 -0.41 -22.69
N GLU A 79 -2.00 -0.46 -23.36
CA GLU A 79 -0.91 -1.40 -23.09
C GLU A 79 -0.41 -1.26 -21.64
N LEU A 80 -0.07 -0.04 -21.22
CA LEU A 80 0.40 0.23 -19.86
C LEU A 80 -0.62 -0.17 -18.79
N ARG A 81 -1.91 -0.17 -19.14
CA ARG A 81 -2.97 -0.62 -18.23
C ARG A 81 -3.03 -2.14 -18.12
N HIS A 82 -2.79 -2.88 -19.20
CA HIS A 82 -2.87 -4.34 -19.26
C HIS A 82 -1.58 -5.04 -18.85
N ASP A 83 -0.45 -4.61 -19.39
CA ASP A 83 0.81 -5.34 -19.30
C ASP A 83 1.52 -5.21 -17.95
N ARG A 84 0.98 -4.37 -17.05
CA ARG A 84 1.63 -4.15 -15.77
C ARG A 84 0.83 -4.67 -14.59
N PRO A 85 1.50 -5.39 -13.67
CA PRO A 85 0.90 -5.87 -12.45
C PRO A 85 0.26 -4.74 -11.63
N GLY A 86 -0.99 -4.98 -11.16
CA GLY A 86 -1.72 -4.02 -10.33
C GLY A 86 -2.35 -2.86 -11.08
N SER A 87 -2.59 -3.01 -12.40
CA SER A 87 -3.39 -2.10 -13.23
C SER A 87 -3.21 -0.61 -12.90
N PRO A 88 -2.16 0.07 -13.37
CA PRO A 88 -1.85 1.45 -12.98
C PRO A 88 -2.98 2.42 -13.31
N GLY A 89 -3.30 3.33 -12.39
CA GLY A 89 -4.29 4.38 -12.59
C GLY A 89 -3.79 5.53 -13.47
N PRO A 90 -4.67 6.47 -13.90
CA PRO A 90 -4.34 7.56 -14.82
C PRO A 90 -3.10 8.38 -14.45
N LYS A 91 -2.89 8.70 -13.16
CA LYS A 91 -1.72 9.43 -12.67
C LYS A 91 -0.40 8.68 -12.92
N LYS A 92 -0.41 7.36 -12.72
CA LYS A 92 0.77 6.51 -12.93
C LYS A 92 1.05 6.29 -14.40
N ILE A 93 -0.01 6.08 -15.21
CA ILE A 93 0.11 5.98 -16.66
C ILE A 93 0.70 7.27 -17.23
N GLN A 94 0.24 8.44 -16.77
CA GLN A 94 0.80 9.73 -17.20
C GLN A 94 2.31 9.80 -16.92
N ALA A 95 2.74 9.42 -15.71
CA ALA A 95 4.15 9.39 -15.35
C ALA A 95 4.97 8.38 -16.18
N LEU A 96 4.37 7.24 -16.54
CA LEU A 96 5.04 6.23 -17.38
C LEU A 96 5.16 6.65 -18.83
N LEU A 97 4.24 7.50 -19.32
CA LEU A 97 4.30 8.02 -20.69
C LEU A 97 5.46 9.01 -20.89
N THR A 98 5.95 9.68 -19.83
CA THR A 98 7.08 10.62 -19.93
C THR A 98 8.38 9.99 -20.41
N SER A 99 8.54 8.67 -20.22
CA SER A 99 9.70 7.91 -20.73
C SER A 99 9.55 7.46 -22.19
N ARG A 100 8.36 7.64 -22.81
CA ARG A 100 8.05 7.13 -24.15
C ARG A 100 7.68 8.21 -25.16
N PHE A 101 7.19 9.35 -24.68
CA PHE A 101 6.65 10.43 -25.52
C PHE A 101 7.07 11.80 -24.99
N ASP A 102 7.16 12.78 -25.88
CA ASP A 102 7.40 14.16 -25.54
C ASP A 102 6.27 14.75 -24.68
N ALA A 103 6.60 15.68 -23.82
CA ALA A 103 5.68 16.25 -22.82
C ALA A 103 4.40 16.85 -23.45
N GLU A 104 4.51 17.42 -24.65
CA GLU A 104 3.39 18.03 -25.38
C GLU A 104 2.35 17.00 -25.89
N LEU A 105 2.78 15.75 -26.11
CA LEU A 105 1.91 14.67 -26.58
C LEU A 105 1.22 13.94 -25.42
N ILE A 106 1.66 14.17 -24.18
CA ILE A 106 1.13 13.46 -23.02
C ILE A 106 -0.19 14.08 -22.56
N PRO A 107 -1.30 13.33 -22.64
CA PRO A 107 -2.60 13.87 -22.30
C PRO A 107 -2.76 14.06 -20.77
N SER A 108 -3.70 14.91 -20.40
CA SER A 108 -4.05 15.14 -19.01
C SER A 108 -4.59 13.87 -18.33
N LYS A 109 -4.51 13.81 -17.00
CA LYS A 109 -5.07 12.69 -16.21
C LYS A 109 -6.54 12.40 -16.52
N THR A 110 -7.32 13.46 -16.76
CA THR A 110 -8.74 13.35 -17.09
C THR A 110 -8.93 12.75 -18.49
N THR A 111 -8.09 13.13 -19.44
CA THR A 111 -8.12 12.55 -20.79
C THR A 111 -7.75 11.07 -20.75
N ILE A 112 -6.68 10.68 -20.01
CA ILE A 112 -6.29 9.28 -19.80
C ILE A 112 -7.45 8.49 -19.16
N TYR A 113 -8.09 9.04 -18.11
CA TYR A 113 -9.26 8.41 -17.50
C TYR A 113 -10.39 8.18 -18.50
N ASN A 114 -10.69 9.17 -19.34
CA ASN A 114 -11.74 9.07 -20.36
C ASN A 114 -11.42 8.04 -21.44
N ILE A 115 -10.15 7.91 -21.85
CA ILE A 115 -9.69 6.87 -22.78
C ILE A 115 -9.91 5.48 -22.17
N LEU A 116 -9.44 5.27 -20.94
CA LEU A 116 -9.63 4.01 -20.20
C LEU A 116 -11.12 3.68 -19.97
N LYS A 117 -11.95 4.69 -19.68
CA LYS A 117 -13.39 4.52 -19.49
C LYS A 117 -14.08 4.10 -20.80
N ARG A 118 -13.76 4.73 -21.93
CA ARG A 118 -14.29 4.34 -23.25
C ARG A 118 -13.88 2.93 -23.64
N ALA A 119 -12.67 2.52 -23.29
CA ALA A 119 -12.16 1.17 -23.53
C ALA A 119 -12.67 0.12 -22.52
N GLY A 120 -13.63 0.46 -21.62
CA GLY A 120 -14.16 -0.48 -20.62
C GLY A 120 -13.18 -0.90 -19.53
N GLN A 121 -12.04 -0.20 -19.40
CA GLN A 121 -10.95 -0.55 -18.50
C GLN A 121 -11.10 0.01 -17.07
N ILE A 122 -12.24 0.63 -16.78
CA ILE A 122 -12.53 1.22 -15.47
C ILE A 122 -13.77 0.56 -14.90
N ASP A 123 -13.57 -0.23 -13.85
CA ASP A 123 -14.68 -0.72 -13.03
C ASP A 123 -15.30 0.44 -12.24
N PRO A 124 -16.63 0.58 -12.22
CA PRO A 124 -17.31 1.55 -11.38
C PRO A 124 -17.17 1.14 -9.92
N GLN A 125 -16.06 1.48 -9.30
CA GLN A 125 -15.85 1.21 -7.87
C GLN A 125 -16.78 2.08 -7.03
N ARG A 126 -17.56 1.42 -6.17
CA ARG A 126 -18.32 2.07 -5.11
C ARG A 126 -17.36 2.94 -4.28
N ARG A 127 -17.57 4.25 -4.23
CA ARG A 127 -16.79 5.16 -3.39
C ARG A 127 -16.99 4.79 -1.93
N VAL A 128 -16.02 4.09 -1.34
CA VAL A 128 -15.99 3.87 0.10
C VAL A 128 -15.63 5.21 0.76
N ARG A 129 -16.56 5.72 1.59
CA ARG A 129 -16.33 6.94 2.37
C ARG A 129 -15.16 6.69 3.33
N ARG A 130 -14.03 7.36 3.11
CA ARG A 130 -12.87 7.27 4.01
C ARG A 130 -13.18 8.08 5.27
N VAL A 131 -13.35 7.40 6.39
CA VAL A 131 -13.36 8.03 7.71
C VAL A 131 -11.93 8.53 7.98
N LYS A 132 -11.76 9.81 8.24
CA LYS A 132 -10.48 10.38 8.70
C LYS A 132 -10.26 9.88 10.14
N GLY A 133 -9.38 8.88 10.31
CA GLY A 133 -8.95 8.45 11.64
C GLY A 133 -8.09 9.53 12.29
N VAL A 134 -8.26 9.73 13.59
CA VAL A 134 -7.42 10.60 14.41
C VAL A 134 -6.01 10.00 14.41
N GLN A 135 -5.02 10.73 13.88
CA GLN A 135 -3.62 10.31 13.85
C GLN A 135 -2.98 10.56 15.23
N HIS A 136 -2.73 9.49 15.98
CA HIS A 136 -1.66 9.52 16.99
C HIS A 136 -0.35 9.24 16.25
N SER A 137 0.55 10.22 16.26
CA SER A 137 1.74 10.21 15.44
C SER A 137 2.83 9.31 16.04
N LEU A 138 2.97 8.11 15.50
CA LEU A 138 4.29 7.47 15.50
C LEU A 138 5.22 8.34 14.65
N LYS A 139 6.48 8.51 15.07
CA LYS A 139 7.44 9.34 14.33
C LYS A 139 7.49 8.88 12.87
N SER A 140 7.27 9.80 11.94
CA SER A 140 7.41 9.52 10.51
C SER A 140 8.88 9.43 10.15
N ALA A 141 9.25 8.52 9.24
CA ALA A 141 10.56 8.49 8.63
C ALA A 141 10.63 9.49 7.47
N THR A 142 11.70 10.26 7.42
CA THR A 142 12.01 11.24 6.37
C THR A 142 13.16 10.78 5.49
N GLN A 143 14.09 10.01 6.05
CA GLN A 143 15.26 9.48 5.35
C GLN A 143 15.18 7.93 5.25
N PRO A 144 15.80 7.34 4.20
CA PRO A 144 15.96 5.89 4.13
C PRO A 144 16.64 5.34 5.39
N ASN A 145 16.22 4.14 5.77
CA ASN A 145 16.72 3.38 6.91
C ASN A 145 16.45 3.95 8.32
N GLU A 146 15.79 5.10 8.45
CA GLU A 146 15.27 5.54 9.76
C GLU A 146 14.21 4.59 10.30
N LEU A 147 13.38 4.05 9.41
CA LEU A 147 12.29 3.16 9.80
C LEU A 147 12.00 2.14 8.70
N TRP A 148 12.19 0.87 9.01
CA TRP A 148 11.62 -0.21 8.21
C TRP A 148 10.32 -0.70 8.82
N SER A 149 9.41 -1.19 8.01
CA SER A 149 8.22 -1.91 8.47
C SER A 149 8.25 -3.34 7.96
N ALA A 150 7.87 -4.28 8.83
CA ALA A 150 7.78 -5.69 8.48
C ALA A 150 6.39 -6.23 8.81
N ASP A 151 5.89 -7.10 7.94
CA ASP A 151 4.58 -7.72 8.11
C ASP A 151 4.49 -9.01 7.29
N TYR A 152 3.68 -9.95 7.75
CA TYR A 152 3.28 -11.12 6.99
C TYR A 152 2.02 -10.81 6.19
N LYS A 153 2.12 -10.89 4.88
CA LYS A 153 0.92 -10.90 4.03
C LYS A 153 0.18 -12.21 4.26
N GLY A 154 -1.11 -12.14 4.60
CA GLY A 154 -1.94 -13.30 4.93
C GLY A 154 -1.66 -14.52 4.04
N GLN A 155 -1.63 -15.70 4.65
CA GLN A 155 -1.23 -16.96 4.02
C GLN A 155 -2.18 -17.42 2.91
N PHE A 156 -1.62 -18.15 1.96
CA PHE A 156 -2.36 -18.86 0.93
C PHE A 156 -1.66 -20.17 0.59
N LYS A 157 -2.37 -21.09 -0.08
CA LYS A 157 -1.80 -22.36 -0.53
C LYS A 157 -1.31 -22.26 -1.97
N THR A 158 -0.11 -22.77 -2.22
CA THR A 158 0.37 -23.08 -3.57
C THR A 158 -0.39 -24.27 -4.15
N ARG A 159 -0.30 -24.51 -5.48
CA ARG A 159 -1.08 -25.59 -6.13
C ARG A 159 -0.77 -26.98 -5.58
N ASN A 160 0.43 -27.21 -5.07
CA ASN A 160 0.79 -28.47 -4.41
C ASN A 160 0.29 -28.57 -2.94
N GLY A 161 -0.60 -27.66 -2.51
CA GLY A 161 -1.23 -27.66 -1.20
C GLY A 161 -0.39 -27.11 -0.04
N ARG A 162 0.86 -26.70 -0.28
CA ARG A 162 1.73 -26.13 0.77
C ARG A 162 1.35 -24.68 1.05
N TRP A 163 1.38 -24.31 2.33
CA TRP A 163 1.18 -22.93 2.75
C TRP A 163 2.35 -22.03 2.34
N CYS A 164 2.04 -20.83 1.95
CA CYS A 164 2.97 -19.74 1.70
C CYS A 164 2.59 -18.55 2.59
N TYR A 165 3.55 -18.11 3.40
CA TYR A 165 3.46 -16.93 4.26
C TYR A 165 4.44 -15.88 3.73
N PRO A 166 4.01 -14.93 2.90
CA PRO A 166 4.92 -13.91 2.38
C PRO A 166 5.34 -12.94 3.48
N LEU A 167 6.61 -13.00 3.87
CA LEU A 167 7.26 -11.99 4.70
C LEU A 167 7.66 -10.83 3.81
N THR A 168 7.26 -9.64 4.20
CA THR A 168 7.61 -8.40 3.50
C THR A 168 8.28 -7.42 4.45
N VAL A 169 9.36 -6.79 4.01
CA VAL A 169 10.05 -5.72 4.73
C VAL A 169 10.21 -4.54 3.78
N MET A 170 9.81 -3.35 4.22
CA MET A 170 9.81 -2.15 3.40
C MET A 170 10.39 -0.96 4.15
N ASP A 171 11.25 -0.20 3.48
CA ASP A 171 11.69 1.11 3.97
C ASP A 171 10.54 2.12 3.92
N HIS A 172 10.34 2.83 5.03
CA HIS A 172 9.19 3.71 5.19
C HIS A 172 9.32 5.03 4.42
N ALA A 173 10.52 5.58 4.26
CA ALA A 173 10.76 6.84 3.57
C ALA A 173 10.70 6.63 2.06
N SER A 174 11.55 5.77 1.53
CA SER A 174 11.68 5.49 0.08
C SER A 174 10.62 4.59 -0.50
N ARG A 175 9.83 3.87 0.32
CA ARG A 175 8.91 2.80 -0.09
C ARG A 175 9.61 1.59 -0.71
N TYR A 176 10.93 1.50 -0.64
CA TYR A 176 11.69 0.40 -1.20
C TYR A 176 11.34 -0.92 -0.49
N LEU A 177 10.96 -1.92 -1.26
CA LEU A 177 10.62 -3.25 -0.77
C LEU A 177 11.90 -4.08 -0.67
N LEU A 178 12.46 -4.13 0.54
CA LEU A 178 13.73 -4.81 0.86
C LEU A 178 13.58 -6.33 0.75
N VAL A 179 12.48 -6.85 1.32
CA VAL A 179 12.17 -8.29 1.36
C VAL A 179 10.76 -8.52 0.84
N CYS A 180 10.62 -9.55 0.01
CA CYS A 180 9.35 -10.15 -0.38
C CYS A 180 9.57 -11.66 -0.51
N HIS A 181 9.48 -12.41 0.62
CA HIS A 181 9.91 -13.79 0.67
C HIS A 181 8.80 -14.71 1.18
N GLY A 182 8.51 -15.79 0.43
CA GLY A 182 7.49 -16.77 0.76
C GLY A 182 8.02 -17.86 1.67
N LEU A 183 7.63 -17.84 2.95
CA LEU A 183 8.00 -18.84 3.95
C LEU A 183 6.92 -19.93 4.10
N PRO A 184 7.27 -21.15 4.52
CA PRO A 184 6.30 -22.20 4.81
C PRO A 184 5.55 -21.99 6.12
N GLY A 185 6.01 -21.06 6.96
CA GLY A 185 5.47 -20.72 8.27
C GLY A 185 5.98 -19.39 8.79
N THR A 186 5.63 -19.07 10.04
CA THR A 186 6.06 -17.83 10.72
C THR A 186 7.01 -18.13 11.88
N ARG A 187 7.88 -19.16 11.74
CA ARG A 187 8.79 -19.58 12.78
C ARG A 187 9.95 -18.60 12.93
N PHE A 188 10.43 -18.45 14.17
CA PHE A 188 11.52 -17.53 14.51
C PHE A 188 12.77 -17.74 13.63
N ASN A 189 13.32 -18.98 13.56
CA ASN A 189 14.57 -19.26 12.84
C ASN A 189 14.48 -18.92 11.35
N GLU A 190 13.36 -19.27 10.70
CA GLU A 190 13.12 -18.98 9.29
C GLU A 190 13.03 -17.47 9.05
N THR A 191 12.29 -16.77 9.92
CA THR A 191 12.13 -15.32 9.84
C THR A 191 13.46 -14.61 10.10
N GLN A 192 14.22 -15.02 11.12
CA GLN A 192 15.52 -14.46 11.47
C GLN A 192 16.51 -14.57 10.31
N ALA A 193 16.59 -15.73 9.66
CA ALA A 193 17.49 -15.95 8.54
C ALA A 193 17.24 -14.97 7.37
N ILE A 194 15.97 -14.67 7.09
CA ILE A 194 15.60 -13.70 6.04
C ILE A 194 15.98 -12.27 6.46
N PHE A 195 15.73 -11.89 7.71
CA PHE A 195 16.15 -10.58 8.22
C PHE A 195 17.68 -10.46 8.22
N GLU A 196 18.42 -11.50 8.60
CA GLU A 196 19.87 -11.48 8.58
C GLU A 196 20.42 -11.27 7.16
N GLN A 197 19.86 -11.94 6.17
CA GLN A 197 20.22 -11.71 4.76
C GLN A 197 19.92 -10.25 4.36
N ALA A 198 18.77 -9.71 4.74
CA ALA A 198 18.42 -8.33 4.45
C ALA A 198 19.39 -7.35 5.13
N PHE A 199 19.73 -7.56 6.41
CA PHE A 199 20.66 -6.72 7.15
C PHE A 199 22.08 -6.77 6.58
N ARG A 200 22.55 -7.94 6.14
CA ARG A 200 23.85 -8.07 5.46
C ARG A 200 23.89 -7.33 4.11
N HIS A 201 22.79 -7.33 3.40
CA HIS A 201 22.71 -6.73 2.06
C HIS A 201 22.45 -5.22 2.09
N TYR A 202 21.56 -4.77 2.97
CA TYR A 202 21.08 -3.39 2.99
C TYR A 202 21.57 -2.58 4.20
N GLY A 203 22.29 -3.21 5.15
CA GLY A 203 22.63 -2.62 6.43
C GLY A 203 21.47 -2.58 7.41
N LEU A 204 21.68 -2.00 8.58
CA LEU A 204 20.71 -1.97 9.69
C LEU A 204 19.89 -0.69 9.69
N PRO A 205 18.55 -0.79 9.88
CA PRO A 205 17.72 0.38 10.12
C PRO A 205 17.91 0.91 11.57
N GLU A 206 17.48 2.13 11.84
CA GLU A 206 17.39 2.64 13.22
C GLU A 206 16.22 2.00 13.98
N ARG A 207 15.08 1.87 13.30
CA ARG A 207 13.83 1.36 13.88
C ARG A 207 13.17 0.35 12.96
N LEU A 208 12.48 -0.63 13.56
CA LEU A 208 11.74 -1.63 12.82
C LEU A 208 10.32 -1.75 13.39
N ARG A 209 9.33 -1.38 12.58
CA ARG A 209 7.92 -1.38 12.94
C ARG A 209 7.24 -2.65 12.48
N THR A 210 6.50 -3.28 13.41
CA THR A 210 5.74 -4.50 13.14
C THR A 210 4.32 -4.39 13.70
N ASP A 211 3.49 -5.34 13.31
CA ASP A 211 2.25 -5.61 14.03
C ASP A 211 2.53 -6.29 15.40
N ASN A 212 1.45 -6.63 16.11
CA ASN A 212 1.53 -7.33 17.39
C ASN A 212 1.42 -8.86 17.25
N GLY A 213 1.54 -9.38 16.04
CA GLY A 213 1.45 -10.81 15.74
C GLY A 213 2.77 -11.57 15.96
N VAL A 214 2.67 -12.90 16.10
CA VAL A 214 3.82 -13.80 16.12
C VAL A 214 4.45 -13.83 14.70
N PRO A 215 5.78 -13.78 14.59
CA PRO A 215 6.84 -13.89 15.59
C PRO A 215 7.36 -12.53 16.13
N PHE A 216 6.74 -11.42 15.76
CA PHE A 216 7.26 -10.07 16.04
C PHE A 216 7.03 -9.63 17.48
N ALA A 217 5.94 -10.07 18.08
CA ALA A 217 5.58 -9.73 19.46
C ALA A 217 5.24 -10.98 20.28
N SER A 218 5.29 -10.85 21.60
CA SER A 218 4.86 -11.88 22.54
C SER A 218 4.11 -11.26 23.72
N LEU A 219 3.52 -12.10 24.54
CA LEU A 219 2.93 -11.72 25.83
C LEU A 219 3.98 -11.62 26.96
N GLY A 220 5.26 -11.84 26.64
CA GLY A 220 6.36 -11.78 27.59
C GLY A 220 6.68 -10.37 28.07
N VAL A 221 7.72 -10.26 28.89
CA VAL A 221 8.21 -9.02 29.51
C VAL A 221 8.39 -7.92 28.46
N GLY A 222 7.81 -6.76 28.72
CA GLY A 222 7.84 -5.63 27.78
C GLY A 222 7.19 -5.96 26.42
N GLY A 223 6.50 -7.12 26.29
CA GLY A 223 5.96 -7.63 25.04
C GLY A 223 7.04 -8.07 24.05
N LEU A 224 8.30 -8.21 24.46
CA LEU A 224 9.42 -8.59 23.60
C LEU A 224 9.24 -10.02 23.08
N SER A 225 9.68 -10.24 21.84
CA SER A 225 9.86 -11.56 21.22
C SER A 225 11.34 -11.85 21.02
N GLN A 226 11.70 -13.08 20.67
CA GLN A 226 13.08 -13.43 20.32
C GLN A 226 13.63 -12.53 19.20
N LEU A 227 12.82 -12.17 18.21
CA LEU A 227 13.22 -11.25 17.15
C LEU A 227 13.51 -9.85 17.70
N SER A 228 12.63 -9.30 18.55
CA SER A 228 12.83 -7.96 19.10
C SER A 228 14.04 -7.89 20.04
N VAL A 229 14.32 -8.95 20.81
CA VAL A 229 15.55 -9.06 21.62
C VAL A 229 16.78 -9.01 20.70
N TRP A 230 16.80 -9.80 19.63
CA TRP A 230 17.89 -9.81 18.67
C TRP A 230 18.05 -8.45 17.96
N TRP A 231 16.98 -7.77 17.58
CA TRP A 231 17.02 -6.42 17.00
C TRP A 231 17.60 -5.39 17.96
N ILE A 232 17.20 -5.42 19.23
CA ILE A 232 17.76 -4.53 20.26
C ILE A 232 19.26 -4.74 20.40
N ARG A 233 19.73 -6.00 20.38
CA ARG A 233 21.17 -6.33 20.40
C ARG A 233 21.91 -5.78 19.17
N LEU A 234 21.24 -5.65 18.03
CA LEU A 234 21.76 -5.01 16.82
C LEU A 234 21.65 -3.47 16.84
N GLY A 235 21.13 -2.88 17.93
CA GLY A 235 20.89 -1.45 18.03
C GLY A 235 19.73 -0.96 17.16
N ILE A 236 18.77 -1.85 16.86
CA ILE A 236 17.52 -1.53 16.14
C ILE A 236 16.40 -1.40 17.18
N LEU A 237 15.73 -0.25 17.22
CA LEU A 237 14.61 -0.04 18.12
C LEU A 237 13.33 -0.66 17.56
N PRO A 238 12.73 -1.69 18.22
CA PRO A 238 11.45 -2.23 17.80
C PRO A 238 10.31 -1.24 18.09
N GLU A 239 9.49 -0.96 17.07
CA GLU A 239 8.26 -0.20 17.20
C GLU A 239 7.07 -1.11 16.94
N ARG A 240 6.03 -1.02 17.77
CA ARG A 240 4.77 -1.73 17.57
C ARG A 240 3.63 -0.78 17.26
N ILE A 241 2.77 -1.18 16.34
CA ILE A 241 1.52 -0.45 16.12
C ILE A 241 0.61 -0.60 17.36
N THR A 242 -0.12 0.44 17.66
CA THR A 242 -1.13 0.39 18.71
C THR A 242 -2.20 -0.64 18.34
N PRO A 243 -2.59 -1.56 19.26
CA PRO A 243 -3.67 -2.51 19.00
C PRO A 243 -4.93 -1.82 18.48
N GLY A 244 -5.53 -2.38 17.42
CA GLY A 244 -6.72 -1.81 16.77
C GLY A 244 -6.45 -0.60 15.87
N ARG A 245 -5.20 -0.21 15.62
CA ARG A 245 -4.86 0.92 14.74
C ARG A 245 -4.00 0.51 13.52
N PRO A 246 -4.53 -0.28 12.59
CA PRO A 246 -3.80 -0.72 11.41
C PRO A 246 -3.33 0.46 10.53
N GLN A 247 -3.98 1.62 10.61
CA GLN A 247 -3.61 2.82 9.83
C GLN A 247 -2.16 3.28 10.10
N GLN A 248 -1.59 2.92 11.27
CA GLN A 248 -0.19 3.22 11.61
C GLN A 248 0.80 2.48 10.70
N ASN A 249 0.36 1.40 10.03
CA ASN A 249 1.12 0.66 9.00
C ASN A 249 0.51 0.81 7.58
N GLY A 250 -0.28 1.84 7.35
CA GLY A 250 -1.05 2.04 6.12
C GLY A 250 -0.23 2.10 4.82
N ARG A 251 1.08 2.42 4.90
CA ARG A 251 2.02 2.36 3.77
C ARG A 251 2.26 0.90 3.36
N HIS A 252 2.50 0.05 4.33
CA HIS A 252 2.70 -1.39 4.16
C HIS A 252 1.42 -2.08 3.66
N GLU A 253 0.28 -1.76 4.25
CA GLU A 253 -1.03 -2.28 3.80
C GLU A 253 -1.33 -1.94 2.33
N ARG A 254 -0.95 -0.73 1.89
CA ARG A 254 -1.10 -0.33 0.48
C ARG A 254 -0.21 -1.16 -0.45
N MET A 255 1.01 -1.46 -0.02
CA MET A 255 1.91 -2.37 -0.75
C MET A 255 1.30 -3.79 -0.80
N HIS A 256 0.81 -4.32 0.32
CA HIS A 256 0.14 -5.61 0.39
C HIS A 256 -1.09 -5.71 -0.53
N ARG A 257 -1.86 -4.63 -0.67
CA ARG A 257 -2.97 -4.60 -1.63
C ARG A 257 -2.47 -4.79 -3.06
N THR A 258 -1.37 -4.13 -3.40
CA THR A 258 -0.74 -4.28 -4.73
C THR A 258 -0.20 -5.69 -4.92
N LEU A 259 0.48 -6.24 -3.92
CA LEU A 259 1.01 -7.60 -3.92
C LEU A 259 -0.11 -8.63 -4.15
N LYS A 260 -1.22 -8.51 -3.41
CA LYS A 260 -2.37 -9.40 -3.55
C LYS A 260 -2.96 -9.40 -4.97
N GLN A 261 -3.06 -8.24 -5.58
CA GLN A 261 -3.58 -8.10 -6.95
C GLN A 261 -2.67 -8.75 -8.00
N THR A 262 -1.38 -8.89 -7.69
CA THR A 262 -0.38 -9.33 -8.67
C THR A 262 -0.08 -10.84 -8.55
N ILE A 263 -0.08 -11.42 -7.34
CA ILE A 263 0.59 -12.71 -7.10
C ILE A 263 -0.36 -13.80 -6.59
N SER A 264 -1.54 -13.44 -6.07
CA SER A 264 -2.37 -14.44 -5.38
C SER A 264 -3.28 -15.25 -6.30
N HIS A 265 -3.40 -14.91 -7.58
CA HIS A 265 -4.32 -15.60 -8.49
C HIS A 265 -3.78 -15.66 -9.93
N PRO A 266 -3.53 -16.85 -10.46
CA PRO A 266 -3.47 -18.15 -9.79
C PRO A 266 -2.17 -18.35 -8.98
N PRO A 267 -2.22 -19.09 -7.86
CA PRO A 267 -1.00 -19.41 -7.09
C PRO A 267 -0.06 -20.30 -7.90
N ALA A 268 1.24 -20.16 -7.66
CA ALA A 268 2.26 -20.95 -8.36
C ALA A 268 2.20 -22.44 -7.97
N ALA A 269 2.91 -23.29 -8.75
CA ALA A 269 2.92 -24.74 -8.55
C ALA A 269 3.43 -25.14 -7.16
N ASN A 270 4.46 -24.47 -6.66
CA ASN A 270 5.13 -24.74 -5.38
C ASN A 270 5.78 -23.47 -4.82
N LEU A 271 6.34 -23.54 -3.61
CA LEU A 271 7.00 -22.40 -2.95
C LEU A 271 8.16 -21.82 -3.76
N LYS A 272 8.95 -22.65 -4.44
CA LYS A 272 10.08 -22.17 -5.27
C LYS A 272 9.58 -21.34 -6.46
N ALA A 273 8.57 -21.84 -7.16
CA ALA A 273 7.95 -21.11 -8.26
C ALA A 273 7.22 -19.83 -7.75
N GLN A 274 6.64 -19.90 -6.55
CA GLN A 274 6.02 -18.73 -5.92
C GLN A 274 7.06 -17.68 -5.57
N GLN A 275 8.27 -18.08 -5.13
CA GLN A 275 9.36 -17.14 -4.84
C GLN A 275 9.80 -16.39 -6.10
N ILE A 276 9.87 -17.05 -7.24
CA ILE A 276 10.19 -16.37 -8.51
C ILE A 276 9.17 -15.26 -8.81
N GLN A 277 7.88 -15.52 -8.58
CA GLN A 277 6.83 -14.49 -8.75
C GLN A 277 6.97 -13.33 -7.74
N LEU A 278 7.32 -13.65 -6.47
CA LEU A 278 7.57 -12.66 -5.42
C LEU A 278 8.77 -11.78 -5.76
N ASP A 279 9.85 -12.38 -6.27
CA ASP A 279 11.06 -11.65 -6.69
C ASP A 279 10.78 -10.75 -7.89
N GLY A 280 10.05 -11.25 -8.89
CA GLY A 280 9.60 -10.44 -10.03
C GLY A 280 8.71 -9.27 -9.59
N PHE A 281 7.81 -9.49 -8.64
CA PHE A 281 7.02 -8.41 -8.05
C PHE A 281 7.90 -7.37 -7.35
N ARG A 282 8.88 -7.80 -6.53
CA ARG A 282 9.79 -6.91 -5.82
C ARG A 282 10.57 -6.01 -6.78
N THR A 283 11.16 -6.60 -7.82
CA THR A 283 11.87 -5.86 -8.87
C THR A 283 10.96 -4.84 -9.57
N HIS A 284 9.80 -5.29 -10.04
CA HIS A 284 8.83 -4.40 -10.67
C HIS A 284 8.37 -3.27 -9.73
N TYR A 285 8.08 -3.59 -8.47
CA TYR A 285 7.63 -2.62 -7.47
C TYR A 285 8.67 -1.55 -7.19
N ASN A 286 9.94 -1.95 -7.07
CA ASN A 286 11.05 -1.06 -6.75
C ASN A 286 11.49 -0.20 -7.95
N ASP A 287 11.62 -0.81 -9.13
CA ASP A 287 12.34 -0.19 -10.25
C ASP A 287 11.42 0.47 -11.26
N GLN A 288 10.20 -0.03 -11.40
CA GLN A 288 9.32 0.38 -12.50
C GLN A 288 8.02 1.04 -12.05
N ARG A 289 7.63 0.88 -10.76
CA ARG A 289 6.34 1.38 -10.31
C ARG A 289 6.41 2.81 -9.79
N PRO A 290 5.74 3.80 -10.44
CA PRO A 290 5.67 5.15 -9.92
C PRO A 290 4.87 5.23 -8.61
N HIS A 291 5.37 5.98 -7.65
CA HIS A 291 4.73 6.19 -6.36
C HIS A 291 4.29 7.64 -6.17
N GLU A 292 3.01 7.86 -5.92
CA GLU A 292 2.47 9.23 -5.70
C GLU A 292 3.14 9.92 -4.51
N GLY A 293 3.46 9.18 -3.44
CA GLY A 293 4.15 9.71 -2.26
C GLY A 293 5.65 9.97 -2.47
N LEU A 294 6.20 9.68 -3.65
CA LEU A 294 7.57 9.93 -4.08
C LEU A 294 7.58 10.82 -5.35
N ALA A 295 6.60 11.70 -5.50
CA ALA A 295 6.46 12.53 -6.70
C ALA A 295 6.49 11.72 -8.02
N GLN A 296 5.87 10.52 -8.01
CA GLN A 296 5.84 9.55 -9.12
C GLN A 296 7.19 8.90 -9.46
N GLN A 297 8.21 9.08 -8.63
CA GLN A 297 9.46 8.33 -8.78
C GLN A 297 9.30 6.87 -8.36
N SER A 298 10.18 6.00 -8.84
CA SER A 298 10.29 4.62 -8.39
C SER A 298 11.02 4.55 -7.05
N PRO A 299 10.73 3.56 -6.17
CA PRO A 299 11.42 3.42 -4.89
C PRO A 299 12.95 3.31 -4.99
N SER A 300 13.46 2.64 -6.03
CA SER A 300 14.89 2.44 -6.24
C SER A 300 15.66 3.75 -6.44
N THR A 301 15.02 4.79 -6.98
CA THR A 301 15.66 6.11 -7.14
C THR A 301 15.75 6.91 -5.83
N CYS A 302 14.98 6.48 -4.81
CA CYS A 302 14.88 7.18 -3.53
C CYS A 302 15.54 6.40 -2.38
N TYR A 303 16.04 5.19 -2.62
CA TYR A 303 16.61 4.32 -1.61
C TYR A 303 18.13 4.26 -1.72
N THR A 304 18.81 4.36 -0.57
CA THR A 304 20.23 4.07 -0.41
C THR A 304 20.43 3.11 0.75
N PRO A 305 21.34 2.11 0.65
CA PRO A 305 21.64 1.21 1.75
C PRO A 305 22.12 1.96 3.00
N SER A 306 21.88 1.36 4.17
CA SER A 306 22.32 1.91 5.44
C SER A 306 23.85 1.80 5.59
N LEU A 307 24.47 2.82 6.16
CA LEU A 307 25.89 2.81 6.53
C LEU A 307 26.15 1.92 7.77
N ARG A 308 25.11 1.56 8.53
CA ARG A 308 25.22 0.65 9.68
C ARG A 308 25.30 -0.79 9.20
N SER A 309 26.49 -1.34 9.13
CA SER A 309 26.71 -2.73 8.68
C SER A 309 26.26 -3.75 9.73
N TYR A 310 25.87 -4.95 9.27
CA TYR A 310 25.58 -6.08 10.15
C TYR A 310 26.88 -6.56 10.82
N PRO A 311 26.96 -6.63 12.16
CA PRO A 311 28.19 -6.93 12.88
C PRO A 311 28.52 -8.42 12.84
N ALA A 312 29.81 -8.76 12.84
CA ALA A 312 30.27 -10.17 12.93
C ALA A 312 29.93 -10.83 14.27
N ARG A 313 29.86 -10.06 15.34
CA ARG A 313 29.40 -10.47 16.68
C ARG A 313 28.39 -9.47 17.17
N LEU A 314 27.34 -9.96 17.86
CA LEU A 314 26.38 -9.10 18.51
C LEU A 314 27.10 -8.27 19.60
N PRO A 315 26.99 -6.93 19.56
CA PRO A 315 27.62 -6.08 20.57
C PRO A 315 26.97 -6.26 21.92
N ASP A 316 27.73 -6.01 22.99
CA ASP A 316 27.15 -5.89 24.32
C ASP A 316 26.32 -4.62 24.42
N LEU A 317 25.22 -4.70 25.18
CA LEU A 317 24.40 -3.52 25.43
C LEU A 317 25.10 -2.59 26.41
N GLU A 318 25.19 -1.34 26.01
CA GLU A 318 25.70 -0.28 26.87
C GLU A 318 24.55 0.41 27.62
N TYR A 319 24.81 0.75 28.87
CA TYR A 319 23.88 1.46 29.72
C TYR A 319 24.54 2.71 30.30
N PRO A 320 23.79 3.79 30.60
CA PRO A 320 24.30 4.97 31.25
C PRO A 320 25.03 4.60 32.57
N GLY A 321 26.10 5.34 32.91
CA GLY A 321 26.94 5.01 34.07
C GLY A 321 26.25 5.05 35.42
N TYR A 322 25.07 5.67 35.52
CA TYR A 322 24.23 5.70 36.72
C TYR A 322 23.23 4.53 36.79
N PHE A 323 23.13 3.68 35.74
CA PHE A 323 22.35 2.46 35.77
C PHE A 323 23.16 1.37 36.49
N GLU A 324 22.47 0.57 37.30
CA GLU A 324 23.04 -0.67 37.80
C GLU A 324 22.79 -1.81 36.78
N ARG A 325 23.84 -2.57 36.49
CA ARG A 325 23.77 -3.67 35.52
C ARG A 325 23.63 -5.02 36.24
N GLN A 326 22.65 -5.82 35.79
CA GLN A 326 22.45 -7.16 36.33
C GLN A 326 22.29 -8.17 35.19
N ARG A 327 22.87 -9.35 35.37
CA ARG A 327 22.71 -10.44 34.41
C ARG A 327 21.50 -11.28 34.77
N VAL A 328 20.64 -11.54 33.78
CA VAL A 328 19.48 -12.43 33.98
C VAL A 328 19.97 -13.88 34.04
N SER A 329 19.60 -14.59 35.10
CA SER A 329 19.94 -16.00 35.30
C SER A 329 19.20 -16.89 34.27
N GLN A 330 19.62 -18.17 34.18
CA GLN A 330 18.95 -19.15 33.32
C GLN A 330 17.46 -19.34 33.68
N ASN A 331 17.10 -19.07 34.93
CA ASN A 331 15.73 -19.14 35.46
C ASN A 331 14.94 -17.84 35.22
N GLY A 332 15.49 -16.89 34.46
CA GLY A 332 14.84 -15.61 34.18
C GLY A 332 14.80 -14.62 35.33
N LEU A 333 15.68 -14.79 36.32
CA LEU A 333 15.74 -13.97 37.54
C LEU A 333 16.96 -13.05 37.53
N ILE A 334 16.84 -11.87 38.10
CA ILE A 334 17.98 -11.08 38.59
C ILE A 334 18.02 -11.18 40.12
N TYR A 335 19.24 -11.16 40.65
CA TYR A 335 19.50 -11.14 42.09
C TYR A 335 19.86 -9.72 42.50
N TRP A 336 18.89 -9.05 43.09
CA TRP A 336 19.03 -7.67 43.49
C TRP A 336 19.15 -7.56 45.01
N ARG A 337 20.36 -7.28 45.52
CA ARG A 337 20.62 -7.31 46.95
C ARG A 337 20.17 -8.66 47.54
N ALA A 338 19.19 -8.66 48.47
CA ALA A 338 18.61 -9.88 49.03
C ALA A 338 17.35 -10.38 48.30
N LEU A 339 16.97 -9.75 47.19
CA LEU A 339 15.71 -9.98 46.48
C LEU A 339 15.91 -10.79 45.20
N ARG A 340 14.87 -11.50 44.80
CA ARG A 340 14.77 -12.19 43.51
C ARG A 340 13.71 -11.51 42.67
N VAL A 341 14.11 -10.88 41.58
CA VAL A 341 13.18 -10.21 40.66
C VAL A 341 13.04 -11.02 39.39
N TYR A 342 11.84 -11.46 39.08
CA TYR A 342 11.57 -12.21 37.86
C TYR A 342 11.46 -11.28 36.68
N ILE A 343 12.34 -11.47 35.69
CA ILE A 343 12.40 -10.73 34.42
C ILE A 343 11.74 -11.53 33.30
N GLY A 344 12.05 -12.85 33.24
CA GLY A 344 11.52 -13.76 32.22
C GLY A 344 12.61 -14.54 31.48
N TYR A 345 12.27 -15.75 31.07
CA TYR A 345 13.19 -16.68 30.39
C TYR A 345 13.70 -16.15 29.05
N LEU A 346 12.94 -15.25 28.40
CA LEU A 346 13.32 -14.67 27.10
C LEU A 346 14.66 -13.94 27.16
N LEU A 347 14.99 -13.31 28.31
CA LEU A 347 16.22 -12.56 28.51
C LEU A 347 17.28 -13.35 29.30
N ALA A 348 17.13 -14.66 29.45
CA ALA A 348 18.12 -15.49 30.15
C ALA A 348 19.53 -15.34 29.54
N GLY A 349 20.51 -15.03 30.40
CA GLY A 349 21.89 -14.78 29.96
C GLY A 349 22.18 -13.35 29.49
N GLU A 350 21.17 -12.53 29.27
CA GLU A 350 21.32 -11.14 28.85
C GLU A 350 21.58 -10.19 30.03
N TRP A 351 22.20 -9.04 29.75
CA TRP A 351 22.36 -7.97 30.70
C TRP A 351 21.19 -6.99 30.65
N VAL A 352 20.64 -6.62 31.78
CA VAL A 352 19.62 -5.56 31.91
C VAL A 352 20.19 -4.40 32.71
N GLY A 353 19.76 -3.19 32.38
CA GLY A 353 20.06 -1.98 33.12
C GLY A 353 18.92 -1.63 34.09
N MET A 354 19.25 -1.20 35.29
CA MET A 354 18.28 -0.75 36.28
C MET A 354 18.53 0.70 36.62
N GLU A 355 17.50 1.52 36.40
CA GLU A 355 17.49 2.95 36.66
C GLU A 355 16.82 3.22 38.01
N PRO A 356 17.49 3.92 38.96
CA PRO A 356 16.83 4.37 40.17
C PRO A 356 15.90 5.55 39.87
N VAL A 357 14.59 5.35 40.04
CA VAL A 357 13.58 6.39 39.76
C VAL A 357 13.23 7.18 41.02
N ALA A 358 13.14 6.50 42.17
CA ALA A 358 12.91 7.07 43.48
C ALA A 358 13.42 6.09 44.56
N ASP A 359 13.35 6.48 45.83
CA ASP A 359 13.76 5.61 46.94
C ASP A 359 13.03 4.26 46.89
N GLY A 360 13.80 3.20 46.59
CA GLY A 360 13.31 1.84 46.46
C GLY A 360 12.55 1.52 45.16
N LEU A 361 12.37 2.48 44.23
CA LEU A 361 11.72 2.26 42.94
C LEU A 361 12.75 2.16 41.83
N TRP A 362 12.66 1.10 41.05
CA TRP A 362 13.59 0.77 39.99
C TRP A 362 12.85 0.52 38.68
N ASP A 363 13.28 1.19 37.61
CA ASP A 363 12.90 0.85 36.27
C ASP A 363 13.95 -0.08 35.64
N VAL A 364 13.48 -1.08 34.89
CA VAL A 364 14.35 -2.09 34.27
C VAL A 364 14.30 -1.92 32.77
N TYR A 365 15.47 -1.90 32.14
CA TYR A 365 15.66 -1.70 30.73
C TYR A 365 16.41 -2.86 30.07
N PHE A 366 16.00 -3.21 28.85
CA PHE A 366 16.79 -4.03 27.97
C PHE A 366 17.25 -3.18 26.77
N GLY A 367 18.53 -2.79 26.75
CA GLY A 367 19.01 -1.72 25.88
C GLY A 367 18.21 -0.42 26.12
N PRO A 368 17.70 0.23 25.07
CA PRO A 368 16.91 1.46 25.22
C PRO A 368 15.43 1.22 25.58
N VAL A 369 14.99 -0.03 25.73
CA VAL A 369 13.59 -0.38 25.93
C VAL A 369 13.31 -0.64 27.40
N ARG A 370 12.42 0.18 27.99
CA ARG A 370 11.89 -0.09 29.33
C ARG A 370 11.02 -1.34 29.29
N ILE A 371 11.35 -2.34 30.09
CA ILE A 371 10.65 -3.62 30.14
C ILE A 371 9.75 -3.78 31.37
N GLY A 372 9.81 -2.85 32.32
CA GLY A 372 9.00 -2.78 33.49
C GLY A 372 9.74 -2.11 34.65
N GLY A 373 9.19 -2.17 35.84
CA GLY A 373 9.81 -1.68 37.08
C GLY A 373 9.45 -2.53 38.27
N PHE A 374 10.14 -2.36 39.39
CA PHE A 374 9.83 -3.01 40.67
C PHE A 374 10.07 -2.05 41.85
N ASP A 375 9.40 -2.31 42.94
CA ASP A 375 9.57 -1.60 44.23
C ASP A 375 10.22 -2.55 45.23
N GLU A 376 11.45 -2.26 45.64
CA GLU A 376 12.17 -3.08 46.62
C GLU A 376 11.54 -3.06 48.03
N ARG A 377 10.63 -2.11 48.32
CA ARG A 377 9.92 -1.98 49.56
C ARG A 377 8.69 -2.91 49.69
N GLU A 378 8.22 -3.47 48.56
CA GLU A 378 7.07 -4.38 48.56
C GLU A 378 7.37 -5.76 49.16
N THR A 379 8.57 -5.97 49.63
CA THR A 379 8.97 -7.22 50.27
C THR A 379 8.41 -7.31 51.68
N LYS A 380 7.72 -8.41 51.99
CA LYS A 380 7.14 -8.68 53.32
C LYS A 380 8.16 -9.19 54.33
N GLY A 381 9.47 -8.99 54.12
CA GLY A 381 10.52 -9.38 55.03
C GLY A 381 10.80 -10.90 55.14
N GLN A 382 10.26 -11.70 54.23
CA GLN A 382 10.55 -13.13 54.16
C GLN A 382 11.71 -13.41 53.20
N ARG A 383 12.61 -14.30 53.61
CA ARG A 383 13.89 -14.64 52.91
C ARG A 383 13.77 -15.19 51.49
N ASN A 384 12.58 -15.23 50.88
CA ASN A 384 12.32 -15.80 49.56
C ASN A 384 11.27 -14.99 48.74
N ASP A 385 11.17 -13.68 48.94
CA ASP A 385 10.19 -12.88 48.20
C ASP A 385 10.58 -12.74 46.73
N TYR A 386 9.69 -13.20 45.86
CA TYR A 386 9.74 -12.97 44.43
C TYR A 386 9.01 -11.69 44.09
N LEU A 387 9.72 -10.76 43.50
CA LEU A 387 9.10 -9.61 42.84
C LEU A 387 8.92 -9.91 41.36
N THR A 388 7.84 -9.44 40.78
CA THR A 388 7.62 -9.46 39.34
C THR A 388 7.65 -8.05 38.80
N LEU A 389 8.13 -7.87 37.58
CA LEU A 389 8.10 -6.56 36.93
C LEU A 389 6.65 -6.08 36.75
N LYS A 390 6.41 -4.83 37.14
CA LYS A 390 5.18 -4.09 36.80
C LYS A 390 5.42 -3.26 35.53
N LEU A 391 4.49 -3.31 34.61
CA LEU A 391 4.57 -2.56 33.35
C LEU A 391 4.25 -1.08 33.55
#